data_80541adb91ce4c0cfbcd6cd36d94d586
#
_entry.id   80541adb91ce4c0cfbcd6cd36d94d586
#
_cell.length_a   1.000
_cell.length_b   1.000
_cell.length_c   1.000
_cell.angle_alpha   90.00
_cell.angle_beta   90.00
_cell.angle_gamma   90.00
#
_symmetry.space_group_name_H-M   'P 1'
#
loop_
_entity.id
_entity.type
_entity.pdbx_description
1 polymer ?
#
loop_
_entity_poly.entity_id
_entity_poly.type
_entity_poly.pdbx_seq_one_letter_code
_entity_poly.pdbx_strand_id
1 'polypeptide(L)'
;MIKGTFYKNTPFVKISIGWKQAMRSPFVVLDTGFTGYLQVTSKLASELGLETVGLLPMRVANGQIINVLTALAFADMEGEKKYMEVLISDSLPLMGISLLSRFGYKATVDCKHKTIELEKVS
;
A
#
# COMPACT_ATOMS: atom_id res chain seq x y z
N MET A 1 7.33 -8.67 -13.62
CA MET A 1 7.15 -7.20 -13.62
C MET A 1 5.68 -6.86 -13.37
N ILE A 2 5.43 -5.93 -12.47
CA ILE A 2 4.08 -5.43 -12.21
C ILE A 2 3.93 -4.12 -12.95
N LYS A 3 2.83 -3.98 -13.71
CA LYS A 3 2.52 -2.74 -14.42
C LYS A 3 1.36 -2.04 -13.73
N GLY A 4 1.50 -0.74 -13.53
CA GLY A 4 0.44 0.09 -12.98
C GLY A 4 -0.24 0.90 -14.05
N THR A 5 -1.14 1.76 -13.62
CA THR A 5 -1.92 2.62 -14.50
C THR A 5 -2.11 3.99 -13.86
N PHE A 6 -2.38 4.99 -14.67
CA PHE A 6 -2.77 6.31 -14.18
C PHE A 6 -4.28 6.47 -14.29
N TYR A 7 -4.86 7.05 -13.25
CA TYR A 7 -6.20 7.60 -13.34
C TYR A 7 -6.09 9.09 -13.08
N LYS A 8 -6.40 9.91 -14.09
CA LYS A 8 -6.08 11.33 -14.10
C LYS A 8 -4.57 11.47 -13.88
N ASN A 9 -4.11 12.17 -12.86
CA ASN A 9 -2.69 12.33 -12.60
C ASN A 9 -2.21 11.52 -11.40
N THR A 10 -2.96 10.49 -11.02
CA THR A 10 -2.62 9.66 -9.88
C THR A 10 -2.15 8.29 -10.34
N PRO A 11 -0.95 7.84 -9.92
CA PRO A 11 -0.42 6.54 -10.29
C PRO A 11 -0.98 5.44 -9.38
N PHE A 12 -1.58 4.40 -9.97
CA PHE A 12 -2.15 3.27 -9.25
C PHE A 12 -1.48 1.98 -9.63
N VAL A 13 -1.33 1.10 -8.66
CA VAL A 13 -0.85 -0.27 -8.87
C VAL A 13 -1.85 -1.21 -8.21
N LYS A 14 -2.17 -2.30 -8.89
CA LYS A 14 -3.03 -3.35 -8.34
C LYS A 14 -2.17 -4.36 -7.60
N ILE A 15 -2.47 -4.60 -6.33
CA ILE A 15 -1.72 -5.57 -5.52
C ILE A 15 -2.71 -6.44 -4.75
N SER A 16 -2.25 -7.61 -4.33
CA SER A 16 -3.06 -8.50 -3.49
C SER A 16 -2.72 -8.29 -2.04
N ILE A 17 -3.75 -8.10 -1.22
CA ILE A 17 -3.64 -7.91 0.22
C ILE A 17 -4.57 -8.91 0.89
N GLY A 18 -4.13 -9.54 1.96
CA GLY A 18 -4.95 -10.51 2.62
C GLY A 18 -4.66 -10.68 4.10
N TRP A 19 -5.50 -11.49 4.74
CA TRP A 19 -5.35 -11.91 6.12
C TRP A 19 -6.09 -13.23 6.31
N LYS A 20 -5.40 -14.22 6.88
CA LYS A 20 -5.97 -15.58 7.04
C LYS A 20 -6.43 -16.12 5.68
N GLN A 21 -7.72 -16.45 5.53
CA GLN A 21 -8.27 -17.03 4.30
C GLN A 21 -8.80 -15.97 3.33
N ALA A 22 -8.83 -14.71 3.73
CA ALA A 22 -9.39 -13.63 2.90
C ALA A 22 -8.29 -12.97 2.06
N MET A 23 -8.63 -12.59 0.83
CA MET A 23 -7.74 -11.86 -0.06
C MET A 23 -8.55 -10.95 -0.96
N ARG A 24 -8.01 -9.76 -1.23
CA ARG A 24 -8.55 -8.79 -2.18
C ARG A 24 -7.40 -8.21 -2.99
N SER A 25 -7.71 -7.71 -4.17
CA SER A 25 -6.71 -7.13 -5.06
C SER A 25 -7.09 -5.69 -5.42
N PRO A 26 -6.98 -4.76 -4.49
CA PRO A 26 -7.32 -3.37 -4.75
C PRO A 26 -6.26 -2.65 -5.57
N PHE A 27 -6.67 -1.55 -6.20
CA PHE A 27 -5.72 -0.56 -6.69
C PHE A 27 -5.29 0.33 -5.53
N VAL A 28 -3.99 0.55 -5.41
CA VAL A 28 -3.41 1.43 -4.38
C VAL A 28 -2.59 2.50 -5.07
N VAL A 29 -2.52 3.68 -4.47
CA VAL A 29 -1.70 4.78 -5.00
C VAL A 29 -0.24 4.48 -4.71
N LEU A 30 0.61 4.59 -5.73
CA LEU A 30 2.05 4.55 -5.53
C LEU A 30 2.48 5.90 -4.97
N ASP A 31 2.84 5.92 -3.69
CA ASP A 31 3.18 7.15 -2.98
C ASP A 31 4.57 7.02 -2.36
N THR A 32 5.57 7.53 -3.06
CA THR A 32 6.96 7.47 -2.61
C THR A 32 7.24 8.42 -1.43
N GLY A 33 6.32 9.35 -1.15
CA GLY A 33 6.39 10.19 0.04
C GLY A 33 5.86 9.52 1.30
N PHE A 34 5.16 8.40 1.15
CA PHE A 34 4.70 7.61 2.28
C PHE A 34 5.78 6.60 2.68
N THR A 35 6.27 6.70 3.91
CA THR A 35 7.38 5.87 4.37
C THR A 35 6.94 4.50 4.89
N GLY A 36 5.65 4.27 5.08
CA GLY A 36 5.12 2.98 5.53
C GLY A 36 5.08 1.93 4.44
N TYR A 37 4.46 0.80 4.77
CA TYR A 37 4.25 -0.29 3.81
C TYR A 37 2.97 -0.06 3.02
N LEU A 38 1.83 -0.14 3.70
CA LEU A 38 0.51 -0.02 3.10
C LEU A 38 -0.40 0.78 4.00
N GLN A 39 -1.28 1.54 3.38
CA GLN A 39 -2.44 2.14 4.03
C GLN A 39 -3.67 1.62 3.32
N VAL A 40 -4.61 1.08 4.09
CA VAL A 40 -5.83 0.49 3.56
C VAL A 40 -7.04 1.25 4.12
N THR A 41 -8.16 1.17 3.41
CA THR A 41 -9.40 1.79 3.88
C THR A 41 -10.05 0.95 4.97
N SER A 42 -10.92 1.56 5.77
CA SER A 42 -11.70 0.83 6.77
C SER A 42 -12.57 -0.24 6.12
N LYS A 43 -13.10 0.03 4.94
CA LYS A 43 -13.90 -0.94 4.20
C LYS A 43 -13.08 -2.17 3.84
N LEU A 44 -11.90 -1.99 3.29
CA LEU A 44 -11.02 -3.11 2.93
C LEU A 44 -10.60 -3.89 4.17
N ALA A 45 -10.23 -3.19 5.24
CA ALA A 45 -9.87 -3.83 6.50
C ALA A 45 -11.00 -4.72 7.03
N SER A 46 -12.24 -4.23 6.95
CA SER A 46 -13.42 -4.99 7.36
C SER A 46 -13.66 -6.21 6.46
N GLU A 47 -13.55 -6.03 5.15
CA GLU A 47 -13.73 -7.13 4.19
C GLU A 47 -12.70 -8.23 4.40
N LEU A 48 -11.49 -7.89 4.79
CA LEU A 48 -10.42 -8.85 5.06
C LEU A 48 -10.47 -9.41 6.47
N GLY A 49 -11.29 -8.85 7.35
CA GLY A 49 -11.35 -9.26 8.74
C GLY A 49 -10.10 -8.92 9.52
N LEU A 50 -9.44 -7.79 9.18
CA LEU A 50 -8.24 -7.38 9.89
C LEU A 50 -8.55 -7.06 11.34
N GLU A 51 -7.64 -7.46 12.23
CA GLU A 51 -7.73 -7.20 13.66
C GLU A 51 -6.75 -6.08 13.99
N THR A 52 -7.24 -5.03 14.65
CA THR A 52 -6.36 -3.93 15.03
C THR A 52 -5.37 -4.36 16.10
N VAL A 53 -4.12 -3.98 15.92
CA VAL A 53 -3.04 -4.34 16.83
C VAL A 53 -2.42 -3.14 17.52
N GLY A 54 -2.75 -1.91 17.10
CA GLY A 54 -2.18 -0.74 17.73
C GLY A 54 -2.69 0.57 17.19
N LEU A 55 -2.14 1.63 17.75
CA LEU A 55 -2.31 3.01 17.30
C LEU A 55 -0.94 3.57 17.00
N LEU A 56 -0.81 4.25 15.88
CA LEU A 56 0.43 4.90 15.48
C LEU A 56 0.19 6.40 15.39
N PRO A 57 0.94 7.23 16.13
CA PRO A 57 0.85 8.67 15.96
C PRO A 57 1.49 9.09 14.64
N MET A 58 0.76 9.87 13.86
CA MET A 58 1.25 10.36 12.57
C MET A 58 1.06 11.87 12.49
N ARG A 59 2.08 12.55 11.97
CA ARG A 59 1.99 13.96 11.68
C ARG A 59 1.36 14.17 10.30
N VAL A 60 0.27 14.93 10.27
CA VAL A 60 -0.39 15.27 9.02
C VAL A 60 0.09 16.62 8.49
N ALA A 61 -0.33 16.99 7.28
CA ALA A 61 0.20 18.14 6.55
C ALA A 61 0.10 19.47 7.30
N ASN A 62 -0.93 19.65 8.15
CA ASN A 62 -1.10 20.88 8.94
C ASN A 62 -0.30 20.90 10.23
N GLY A 63 0.56 19.91 10.46
CA GLY A 63 1.39 19.81 11.65
C GLY A 63 0.73 19.11 12.83
N GLN A 64 -0.55 18.79 12.76
CA GLN A 64 -1.24 18.05 13.81
C GLN A 64 -0.78 16.60 13.84
N ILE A 65 -0.85 15.99 15.03
CA ILE A 65 -0.58 14.57 15.20
C ILE A 65 -1.93 13.88 15.41
N ILE A 66 -2.21 12.87 14.57
CA ILE A 66 -3.38 12.03 14.71
C ILE A 66 -2.96 10.60 15.02
N ASN A 67 -3.80 9.84 15.71
CA ASN A 67 -3.56 8.43 15.97
C ASN A 67 -4.26 7.61 14.89
N VAL A 68 -3.50 6.77 14.21
CA VAL A 68 -4.01 5.92 13.13
C VAL A 68 -4.01 4.47 13.60
N LEU A 69 -5.12 3.78 13.41
CA LEU A 69 -5.21 2.36 13.73
C LEU A 69 -4.29 1.57 12.81
N THR A 70 -3.67 0.53 13.38
CA THR A 70 -2.84 -0.41 12.62
C THR A 70 -3.37 -1.83 12.78
N ALA A 71 -3.06 -2.67 11.81
CA ALA A 71 -3.42 -4.07 11.81
C ALA A 71 -2.35 -4.87 11.08
N LEU A 72 -2.33 -6.19 11.30
CA LEU A 72 -1.46 -7.09 10.54
C LEU A 72 -2.19 -7.56 9.29
N ALA A 73 -1.47 -7.64 8.19
CA ALA A 73 -1.95 -8.17 6.92
C ALA A 73 -0.76 -8.71 6.14
N PHE A 74 -1.03 -9.43 5.05
CA PHE A 74 0.04 -9.77 4.12
C PHE A 74 -0.20 -9.07 2.80
N ALA A 75 0.89 -8.79 2.10
CA ALA A 75 0.85 -8.44 0.69
C ALA A 75 1.42 -9.60 -0.11
N ASP A 76 0.82 -9.88 -1.24
CA ASP A 76 1.30 -10.88 -2.19
C ASP A 76 1.64 -10.16 -3.48
N MET A 77 2.91 -10.17 -3.83
CA MET A 77 3.40 -9.51 -5.04
C MET A 77 4.17 -10.53 -5.88
N GLU A 78 3.60 -10.87 -7.01
CA GLU A 78 4.16 -11.86 -7.94
C GLU A 78 4.44 -13.21 -7.27
N GLY A 79 3.53 -13.63 -6.41
CA GLY A 79 3.64 -14.91 -5.72
C GLY A 79 4.45 -14.90 -4.45
N GLU A 80 5.08 -13.79 -4.10
CA GLU A 80 5.82 -13.64 -2.86
C GLU A 80 4.92 -12.98 -1.82
N LYS A 81 4.71 -13.69 -0.69
CA LYS A 81 3.83 -13.23 0.38
C LYS A 81 4.67 -12.78 1.57
N LYS A 82 4.40 -11.58 2.06
CA LYS A 82 5.06 -11.07 3.28
C LYS A 82 4.04 -10.43 4.21
N TYR A 83 4.17 -10.72 5.50
CA TYR A 83 3.31 -10.14 6.54
C TYR A 83 3.88 -8.82 7.01
N MET A 84 3.00 -7.88 7.33
CA MET A 84 3.40 -6.54 7.74
C MET A 84 2.29 -5.84 8.52
N GLU A 85 2.67 -4.80 9.25
CA GLU A 85 1.71 -3.91 9.87
C GLU A 85 1.25 -2.89 8.85
N VAL A 86 -0.07 -2.73 8.73
CA VAL A 86 -0.67 -1.78 7.78
C VAL A 86 -1.44 -0.71 8.54
N LEU A 87 -1.55 0.47 7.95
CA LEU A 87 -2.31 1.57 8.48
C LEU A 87 -3.75 1.50 7.96
N ILE A 88 -4.71 1.85 8.81
CA ILE A 88 -6.12 1.92 8.41
C ILE A 88 -6.55 3.38 8.43
N SER A 89 -6.93 3.90 7.28
CA SER A 89 -7.36 5.29 7.13
C SER A 89 -8.32 5.39 5.97
N ASP A 90 -9.32 6.25 6.09
CA ASP A 90 -10.36 6.41 5.05
C ASP A 90 -9.98 7.38 3.94
N SER A 91 -8.71 7.78 3.88
CA SER A 91 -8.17 8.44 2.70
C SER A 91 -7.82 7.40 1.63
N LEU A 92 -7.11 7.79 0.58
CA LEU A 92 -6.76 6.86 -0.50
C LEU A 92 -5.89 5.72 0.03
N PRO A 93 -6.09 4.49 -0.47
CA PRO A 93 -5.17 3.40 -0.17
C PRO A 93 -3.82 3.68 -0.80
N LEU A 94 -2.74 3.48 -0.03
CA LEU A 94 -1.39 3.87 -0.42
C LEU A 94 -0.44 2.68 -0.37
N MET A 95 0.48 2.65 -1.32
CA MET A 95 1.66 1.79 -1.30
C MET A 95 2.87 2.68 -1.07
N GLY A 96 3.60 2.43 0.01
CA GLY A 96 4.73 3.27 0.40
C GLY A 96 6.08 2.72 -0.02
N ILE A 97 7.10 3.53 0.26
CA ILE A 97 8.48 3.21 -0.11
C ILE A 97 9.00 1.97 0.61
N SER A 98 8.54 1.73 1.86
CA SER A 98 8.96 0.56 2.61
C SER A 98 8.45 -0.75 2.01
N LEU A 99 7.29 -0.73 1.35
CA LEU A 99 6.79 -1.92 0.66
C LEU A 99 7.68 -2.26 -0.53
N LEU A 100 8.00 -1.27 -1.34
CA LEU A 100 8.88 -1.47 -2.50
C LEU A 100 10.25 -1.99 -2.07
N SER A 101 10.81 -1.40 -1.02
CA SER A 101 12.11 -1.82 -0.48
C SER A 101 12.05 -3.26 0.03
N ARG A 102 11.03 -3.62 0.78
CA ARG A 102 10.93 -4.94 1.39
C ARG A 102 10.79 -6.06 0.37
N PHE A 103 10.08 -5.80 -0.73
CA PHE A 103 9.94 -6.76 -1.82
C PHE A 103 11.05 -6.65 -2.87
N GLY A 104 11.91 -5.65 -2.76
CA GLY A 104 13.04 -5.49 -3.68
C GLY A 104 12.65 -4.97 -5.05
N TYR A 105 11.71 -4.05 -5.13
CA TYR A 105 11.28 -3.47 -6.40
C TYR A 105 11.93 -2.13 -6.69
N LYS A 106 12.25 -1.95 -7.97
CA LYS A 106 12.53 -0.65 -8.55
C LYS A 106 11.25 -0.17 -9.23
N ALA A 107 10.82 1.04 -8.92
CA ALA A 107 9.63 1.64 -9.52
C ALA A 107 10.05 2.66 -10.58
N THR A 108 9.48 2.54 -11.77
CA THR A 108 9.67 3.51 -12.85
C THR A 108 8.32 4.15 -13.16
N VAL A 109 8.23 5.46 -13.01
CA VAL A 109 7.01 6.22 -13.27
C VAL A 109 7.28 7.15 -14.46
N ASP A 110 6.61 6.87 -15.57
CA ASP A 110 6.72 7.70 -16.78
C ASP A 110 5.50 8.62 -16.81
N CYS A 111 5.70 9.86 -16.41
CA CYS A 111 4.61 10.83 -16.31
C CYS A 111 4.14 11.34 -17.68
N LYS A 112 4.98 11.24 -18.70
CA LYS A 112 4.60 11.65 -20.06
C LYS A 112 3.68 10.61 -20.69
N HIS A 113 4.03 9.34 -20.59
CA HIS A 113 3.27 8.25 -21.20
C HIS A 113 2.27 7.61 -20.24
N LYS A 114 2.23 8.07 -18.97
CA LYS A 114 1.30 7.61 -17.95
C LYS A 114 1.42 6.11 -17.69
N THR A 115 2.65 5.63 -17.54
CA THR A 115 2.93 4.23 -17.24
C THR A 115 3.70 4.08 -15.94
N ILE A 116 3.50 2.93 -15.29
CA ILE A 116 4.21 2.56 -14.07
C ILE A 116 4.69 1.13 -14.24
N GLU A 117 5.93 0.89 -13.85
CA GLU A 117 6.49 -0.45 -13.85
C GLU A 117 7.22 -0.71 -12.53
N LEU A 118 6.92 -1.84 -11.91
CA LEU A 118 7.65 -2.35 -10.75
C LEU A 118 8.45 -3.56 -11.19
N GLU A 119 9.75 -3.49 -11.05
CA GLU A 119 10.65 -4.53 -11.51
C GLU A 119 11.51 -5.00 -10.36
N LYS A 120 11.59 -6.32 -10.16
CA LYS A 120 12.46 -6.91 -9.16
C LYS A 120 13.92 -6.59 -9.47
N VAL A 121 14.66 -6.21 -8.44
CA VAL A 121 16.10 -5.93 -8.54
C VAL A 121 16.84 -7.08 -7.85
N SER A 122 17.78 -7.66 -8.56
CA SER A 122 18.63 -8.73 -7.99
C SER A 122 19.78 -8.19 -7.19
#